data_0be0aceab818b129cdc395979a397a6e
#
_entry.id   0be0aceab818b129cdc395979a397a6e
#
_cell.length_a   1.000
_cell.length_b   1.000
_cell.length_c   1.000
_cell.angle_alpha   90.00
_cell.angle_beta   90.00
_cell.angle_gamma   90.00
#
_symmetry.space_group_name_H-M   'P 1'
#
loop_
_entity.id
_entity.type
_entity.pdbx_description
1 polymer ?
#
loop_
_entity_poly.entity_id
_entity_poly.type
_entity_poly.pdbx_seq_one_letter_code
_entity_poly.pdbx_strand_id
1 'polypeptide(L)'
;MEVTEKELDARLMQLQQQHPCVKTVTDRAAKAGDELVLDYAGYADGVQFPGGTAENQTLTLGSGTFIPGFEDQLVGSRPGDEVRVHVTFPAQYHAPELAGKDAEFVCKVHEIRESGEYGSQDEFAKAVGCGSYEDLRAQVRENLRRYYDQRAEMELQDKLMRQAAATLDYTPSEAELHEAVEQQIQTMEAQLAQRGLRLEDYCKFAGATPESLREDARADAEQALRMQKAVDRIAILEGLRASQKDLDDAMQVIARENGLSLDQLKGYCDDNFNRAVENSVLSTKAYALVRALADVTEITVGGQK
;
A
#
# COMPACT_ATOMS: atom_id res chain seq x y z
N MET A 1 4.48 23.24 -3.09
CA MET A 1 4.48 23.46 -1.61
C MET A 1 5.90 23.35 -1.08
N GLU A 2 6.28 24.16 -0.07
CA GLU A 2 7.57 24.00 0.61
C GLU A 2 7.47 22.88 1.66
N VAL A 3 8.42 21.96 1.63
CA VAL A 3 8.57 20.90 2.65
C VAL A 3 9.20 21.52 3.88
N THR A 4 8.50 21.45 5.00
CA THR A 4 9.03 21.98 6.28
C THR A 4 10.06 21.00 6.88
N GLU A 5 10.99 21.51 7.68
CA GLU A 5 11.95 20.66 8.40
C GLU A 5 11.25 19.66 9.33
N LYS A 6 10.14 20.07 9.95
CA LYS A 6 9.34 19.20 10.82
C LYS A 6 8.77 17.98 10.08
N GLU A 7 8.27 18.19 8.86
CA GLU A 7 7.75 17.09 8.02
C GLU A 7 8.87 16.18 7.56
N LEU A 8 10.00 16.75 7.18
CA LEU A 8 11.18 16.00 6.79
C LEU A 8 11.67 15.12 7.93
N ASP A 9 11.82 15.69 9.13
CA ASP A 9 12.29 14.95 10.31
C ASP A 9 11.29 13.87 10.73
N ALA A 10 9.99 14.14 10.67
CA ALA A 10 8.94 13.14 10.92
C ALA A 10 9.04 11.97 9.94
N ARG A 11 9.28 12.25 8.65
CA ARG A 11 9.42 11.21 7.63
C ARG A 11 10.69 10.38 7.82
N LEU A 12 11.80 11.02 8.18
CA LEU A 12 13.06 10.34 8.50
C LEU A 12 12.91 9.44 9.74
N MET A 13 12.21 9.92 10.77
CA MET A 13 11.92 9.12 11.96
C MET A 13 11.04 7.90 11.61
N GLN A 14 10.02 8.07 10.79
CA GLN A 14 9.20 6.96 10.30
C GLN A 14 10.03 5.95 9.49
N LEU A 15 10.93 6.42 8.63
CA LEU A 15 11.83 5.56 7.86
C LEU A 15 12.76 4.78 8.77
N GLN A 16 13.28 5.40 9.83
CA GLN A 16 14.13 4.74 10.83
C GLN A 16 13.38 3.66 11.61
N GLN A 17 12.11 3.88 11.93
CA GLN A 17 11.24 2.88 12.57
C GLN A 17 10.97 1.67 11.65
N GLN A 18 10.86 1.90 10.34
CA GLN A 18 10.68 0.85 9.34
C GLN A 18 11.97 0.06 9.07
N HIS A 19 13.13 0.62 9.38
CA HIS A 19 14.45 0.02 9.23
C HIS A 19 15.18 0.00 10.57
N PRO A 20 14.79 -0.87 11.51
CA PRO A 20 15.46 -0.97 12.80
C PRO A 20 16.93 -1.39 12.60
N CYS A 21 17.82 -0.85 13.42
CA CYS A 21 19.20 -1.30 13.45
C CYS A 21 19.25 -2.71 14.04
N VAL A 22 19.73 -3.67 13.26
CA VAL A 22 19.88 -5.04 13.68
C VAL A 22 21.37 -5.41 13.62
N LYS A 23 21.91 -5.88 14.75
CA LYS A 23 23.33 -6.28 14.86
C LYS A 23 23.43 -7.77 15.10
N THR A 24 24.26 -8.45 14.31
CA THR A 24 24.58 -9.86 14.54
C THR A 24 25.40 -9.99 15.80
N VAL A 25 25.00 -10.91 16.67
CA VAL A 25 25.65 -11.23 17.94
C VAL A 25 26.43 -12.52 17.76
N THR A 26 27.75 -12.45 17.97
CA THR A 26 28.64 -13.61 17.83
C THR A 26 29.40 -13.98 19.12
N ASP A 27 29.37 -13.09 20.08
CA ASP A 27 30.23 -13.16 21.29
C ASP A 27 29.50 -13.66 22.54
N ARG A 28 28.19 -13.72 22.53
CA ARG A 28 27.34 -14.15 23.65
C ARG A 28 26.24 -15.12 23.22
N ALA A 29 25.61 -15.75 24.19
CA ALA A 29 24.39 -16.51 24.01
C ALA A 29 23.17 -15.62 23.85
N ALA A 30 22.09 -16.15 23.27
CA ALA A 30 20.80 -15.49 23.08
C ALA A 30 20.15 -15.14 24.42
N LYS A 31 19.53 -13.96 24.48
CA LYS A 31 18.77 -13.48 25.63
C LYS A 31 17.36 -13.07 25.17
N ALA A 32 16.43 -12.89 26.10
CA ALA A 32 15.12 -12.35 25.81
C ALA A 32 15.23 -10.99 25.09
N GLY A 33 14.42 -10.79 24.05
CA GLY A 33 14.45 -9.62 23.18
C GLY A 33 15.36 -9.76 21.96
N ASP A 34 16.24 -10.77 21.91
CA ASP A 34 17.03 -11.06 20.70
C ASP A 34 16.14 -11.72 19.64
N GLU A 35 16.50 -11.50 18.38
CA GLU A 35 15.92 -12.17 17.23
C GLU A 35 16.83 -13.33 16.81
N LEU A 36 16.26 -14.53 16.69
CA LEU A 36 16.97 -15.71 16.20
C LEU A 36 16.58 -15.99 14.76
N VAL A 37 17.55 -16.35 13.94
CA VAL A 37 17.32 -17.03 12.66
C VAL A 37 17.59 -18.51 12.89
N LEU A 38 16.58 -19.35 12.71
CA LEU A 38 16.65 -20.77 13.01
C LEU A 38 15.85 -21.62 12.04
N ASP A 39 16.24 -22.87 11.90
CA ASP A 39 15.41 -23.91 11.34
C ASP A 39 14.74 -24.66 12.50
N TYR A 40 13.53 -25.15 12.29
CA TYR A 40 12.91 -26.06 13.24
C TYR A 40 12.14 -27.17 12.53
N ALA A 41 12.11 -28.35 13.19
CA ALA A 41 11.30 -29.48 12.78
C ALA A 41 10.55 -30.03 14.00
N GLY A 42 9.21 -30.03 13.93
CA GLY A 42 8.30 -30.45 15.00
C GLY A 42 7.81 -31.87 14.86
N TYR A 43 7.79 -32.59 15.96
CA TYR A 43 7.36 -33.97 16.09
C TYR A 43 6.32 -34.11 17.23
N ALA A 44 5.20 -34.75 16.94
CA ALA A 44 4.21 -35.14 17.94
C ALA A 44 4.10 -36.67 17.92
N ASP A 45 4.12 -37.30 19.08
CA ASP A 45 4.14 -38.77 19.19
C ASP A 45 5.27 -39.44 18.36
N GLY A 46 6.40 -38.74 18.16
CA GLY A 46 7.56 -39.20 17.38
C GLY A 46 7.39 -39.10 15.86
N VAL A 47 6.28 -38.53 15.37
CA VAL A 47 5.99 -38.33 13.95
C VAL A 47 6.01 -36.84 13.62
N GLN A 48 6.72 -36.49 12.56
CA GLN A 48 6.73 -35.10 12.06
C GLN A 48 5.34 -34.71 11.54
N PHE A 49 4.83 -33.56 11.95
CA PHE A 49 3.49 -33.10 11.56
C PHE A 49 3.57 -32.00 10.51
N PRO A 50 2.55 -31.90 9.64
CA PRO A 50 2.45 -30.84 8.63
C PRO A 50 2.42 -29.45 9.28
N GLY A 51 3.18 -28.49 8.73
CA GLY A 51 3.27 -27.13 9.27
C GLY A 51 4.19 -26.96 10.47
N GLY A 52 4.80 -28.07 10.98
CA GLY A 52 5.76 -28.04 12.08
C GLY A 52 7.22 -27.81 11.66
N THR A 53 7.49 -27.52 10.38
CA THR A 53 8.85 -27.35 9.86
C THR A 53 8.99 -26.02 9.13
N ALA A 54 10.06 -25.32 9.41
CA ALA A 54 10.48 -24.15 8.63
C ALA A 54 12.00 -24.02 8.61
N GLU A 55 12.51 -23.40 7.57
CA GLU A 55 13.92 -23.08 7.40
C GLU A 55 14.12 -21.56 7.40
N ASN A 56 15.23 -21.09 8.00
CA ASN A 56 15.60 -19.68 8.11
C ASN A 56 14.45 -18.80 8.70
N GLN A 57 13.69 -19.36 9.62
CA GLN A 57 12.62 -18.64 10.30
C GLN A 57 13.20 -17.64 11.29
N THR A 58 12.66 -16.44 11.26
CA THR A 58 13.00 -15.38 12.22
C THR A 58 12.05 -15.44 13.41
N LEU A 59 12.59 -15.43 14.62
CA LEU A 59 11.87 -15.49 15.89
C LEU A 59 12.45 -14.52 16.90
N THR A 60 11.63 -13.60 17.43
CA THR A 60 12.04 -12.74 18.54
C THR A 60 11.72 -13.41 19.87
N LEU A 61 12.76 -13.65 20.70
CA LEU A 61 12.61 -14.30 22.00
C LEU A 61 11.82 -13.43 22.99
N GLY A 62 10.72 -13.96 23.51
CA GLY A 62 9.82 -13.25 24.41
C GLY A 62 8.68 -12.51 23.69
N SER A 63 8.53 -12.69 22.38
CA SER A 63 7.43 -12.10 21.60
C SER A 63 6.07 -12.74 21.87
N GLY A 64 6.07 -14.02 22.31
CA GLY A 64 4.85 -14.80 22.49
C GLY A 64 4.16 -15.21 21.19
N THR A 65 4.86 -15.13 20.06
CA THR A 65 4.32 -15.51 18.73
C THR A 65 4.30 -17.02 18.51
N PHE A 66 5.15 -17.75 19.25
CA PHE A 66 5.21 -19.21 19.23
C PHE A 66 4.42 -19.82 20.39
N ILE A 67 4.35 -21.17 20.41
CA ILE A 67 3.66 -21.94 21.45
C ILE A 67 4.30 -21.60 22.80
N PRO A 68 3.51 -21.42 23.89
CA PRO A 68 4.03 -21.09 25.20
C PRO A 68 5.16 -22.03 25.67
N GLY A 69 6.25 -21.46 26.12
CA GLY A 69 7.44 -22.19 26.55
C GLY A 69 8.43 -22.58 25.44
N PHE A 70 8.12 -22.27 24.17
CA PHE A 70 9.02 -22.52 23.04
C PHE A 70 10.21 -21.54 23.07
N GLU A 71 9.92 -20.25 23.14
CA GLU A 71 10.93 -19.19 23.09
C GLU A 71 11.86 -19.20 24.30
N ASP A 72 11.32 -19.53 25.48
CA ASP A 72 12.08 -19.58 26.74
C ASP A 72 13.21 -20.62 26.72
N GLN A 73 12.99 -21.76 26.03
CA GLN A 73 13.96 -22.81 25.94
C GLN A 73 15.10 -22.52 24.94
N LEU A 74 14.91 -21.54 24.06
CA LEU A 74 15.95 -21.07 23.14
C LEU A 74 16.85 -19.99 23.75
N VAL A 75 16.43 -19.40 24.87
CA VAL A 75 17.30 -18.46 25.61
C VAL A 75 18.55 -19.19 26.08
N GLY A 76 19.72 -18.61 25.85
CA GLY A 76 21.03 -19.21 26.19
C GLY A 76 21.66 -20.01 25.06
N SER A 77 20.98 -20.22 23.93
CA SER A 77 21.56 -20.87 22.74
C SER A 77 22.56 -19.97 22.03
N ARG A 78 23.43 -20.59 21.22
CA ARG A 78 24.44 -19.92 20.41
C ARG A 78 24.27 -20.25 18.92
N PRO A 79 24.83 -19.43 18.01
CA PRO A 79 24.86 -19.79 16.60
C PRO A 79 25.53 -21.13 16.38
N GLY A 80 24.90 -22.03 15.64
CA GLY A 80 25.34 -23.41 15.38
C GLY A 80 24.76 -24.44 16.33
N ASP A 81 24.13 -24.05 17.44
CA ASP A 81 23.52 -24.99 18.39
C ASP A 81 22.30 -25.67 17.80
N GLU A 82 22.13 -26.94 18.15
CA GLU A 82 20.88 -27.70 17.96
C GLU A 82 20.19 -27.84 19.32
N VAL A 83 19.04 -27.25 19.47
CA VAL A 83 18.27 -27.21 20.72
C VAL A 83 16.99 -28.01 20.55
N ARG A 84 16.70 -28.93 21.49
CA ARG A 84 15.44 -29.65 21.55
C ARG A 84 14.49 -28.94 22.49
N VAL A 85 13.38 -28.44 21.91
CA VAL A 85 12.36 -27.67 22.61
C VAL A 85 11.14 -28.55 22.82
N HIS A 86 10.75 -28.75 24.08
CA HIS A 86 9.59 -29.53 24.47
C HIS A 86 8.46 -28.62 24.90
N VAL A 87 7.32 -28.70 24.22
CA VAL A 87 6.14 -27.87 24.50
C VAL A 87 4.88 -28.70 24.44
N THR A 88 3.82 -28.22 25.10
CA THR A 88 2.48 -28.77 24.97
C THR A 88 1.61 -27.79 24.20
N PHE A 89 0.95 -28.22 23.14
CA PHE A 89 0.02 -27.40 22.39
C PHE A 89 -1.15 -26.92 23.27
N PRO A 90 -1.59 -25.66 23.15
CA PRO A 90 -2.79 -25.20 23.84
C PRO A 90 -4.01 -26.07 23.54
N ALA A 91 -4.91 -26.25 24.53
CA ALA A 91 -6.13 -27.02 24.35
C ALA A 91 -7.07 -26.45 23.26
N GLN A 92 -6.97 -25.14 22.97
CA GLN A 92 -7.70 -24.46 21.91
C GLN A 92 -6.76 -24.09 20.76
N TYR A 93 -6.05 -25.06 20.21
CA TYR A 93 -5.19 -24.85 19.06
C TYR A 93 -5.98 -24.99 17.76
N HIS A 94 -5.62 -24.21 16.73
CA HIS A 94 -6.33 -24.20 15.45
C HIS A 94 -6.32 -25.53 14.68
N ALA A 95 -5.30 -26.40 14.95
CA ALA A 95 -5.22 -27.76 14.45
C ALA A 95 -5.71 -28.72 15.53
N PRO A 96 -6.94 -29.26 15.44
CA PRO A 96 -7.54 -30.10 16.48
C PRO A 96 -6.75 -31.37 16.80
N GLU A 97 -6.02 -31.90 15.80
CA GLU A 97 -5.18 -33.10 15.93
C GLU A 97 -3.91 -32.86 16.78
N LEU A 98 -3.55 -31.62 17.00
CA LEU A 98 -2.38 -31.22 17.82
C LEU A 98 -2.81 -30.63 19.18
N ALA A 99 -4.06 -30.22 19.34
CA ALA A 99 -4.55 -29.57 20.54
C ALA A 99 -4.33 -30.43 21.79
N GLY A 100 -3.65 -29.86 22.80
CA GLY A 100 -3.32 -30.51 24.06
C GLY A 100 -2.24 -31.61 23.99
N LYS A 101 -1.60 -31.82 22.84
CA LYS A 101 -0.53 -32.82 22.70
C LYS A 101 0.83 -32.22 23.03
N ASP A 102 1.69 -33.10 23.53
CA ASP A 102 3.11 -32.81 23.69
C ASP A 102 3.83 -32.91 22.35
N ALA A 103 4.73 -31.99 22.11
CA ALA A 103 5.56 -31.94 20.92
C ALA A 103 7.02 -31.64 21.26
N GLU A 104 7.91 -32.20 20.47
CA GLU A 104 9.32 -31.91 20.46
C GLU A 104 9.69 -31.19 19.16
N PHE A 105 10.41 -30.08 19.28
CA PHE A 105 10.97 -29.37 18.14
C PHE A 105 12.48 -29.44 18.17
N VAL A 106 13.08 -29.89 17.08
CA VAL A 106 14.55 -29.81 16.90
C VAL A 106 14.82 -28.50 16.20
N CYS A 107 15.43 -27.57 16.90
CA CYS A 107 15.73 -26.22 16.45
C CYS A 107 17.21 -26.05 16.19
N LYS A 108 17.63 -25.62 15.01
CA LYS A 108 19.01 -25.28 14.67
C LYS A 108 19.17 -23.77 14.56
N VAL A 109 19.93 -23.17 15.46
CA VAL A 109 20.17 -21.73 15.50
C VAL A 109 21.24 -21.36 14.49
N HIS A 110 20.93 -20.48 13.53
CA HIS A 110 21.89 -19.99 12.53
C HIS A 110 22.54 -18.69 12.97
N GLU A 111 21.73 -17.75 13.43
CA GLU A 111 22.15 -16.39 13.73
C GLU A 111 21.38 -15.84 14.93
N ILE A 112 22.05 -15.03 15.73
CA ILE A 112 21.46 -14.23 16.79
C ILE A 112 21.60 -12.79 16.35
N ARG A 113 20.51 -12.05 16.43
CA ARG A 113 20.45 -10.64 16.12
C ARG A 113 19.91 -9.87 17.31
N GLU A 114 20.48 -8.73 17.61
CA GLU A 114 19.92 -7.83 18.61
C GLU A 114 19.48 -6.50 17.96
N SER A 115 18.34 -5.98 18.43
CA SER A 115 17.95 -4.62 18.11
C SER A 115 18.91 -3.65 18.80
N GLY A 116 19.50 -2.77 18.03
CA GLY A 116 20.44 -1.77 18.49
C GLY A 116 20.04 -0.37 18.02
N GLU A 117 20.91 0.56 18.32
CA GLU A 117 20.84 1.90 17.76
C GLU A 117 21.92 2.06 16.69
N TYR A 118 21.63 2.83 15.67
CA TYR A 118 22.65 3.24 14.72
C TYR A 118 23.69 4.11 15.42
N GLY A 119 24.98 3.83 15.22
CA GLY A 119 26.07 4.58 15.82
C GLY A 119 26.17 6.02 15.30
N SER A 120 25.61 6.27 14.12
CA SER A 120 25.51 7.60 13.51
C SER A 120 24.35 7.66 12.52
N GLN A 121 23.96 8.88 12.15
CA GLN A 121 22.97 9.13 11.10
C GLN A 121 23.43 8.62 9.73
N ASP A 122 24.75 8.67 9.46
CA ASP A 122 25.31 8.13 8.22
C ASP A 122 25.26 6.60 8.15
N GLU A 123 25.37 5.91 9.31
CA GLU A 123 25.19 4.46 9.38
C GLU A 123 23.74 4.09 9.03
N PHE A 124 22.76 4.82 9.55
CA PHE A 124 21.36 4.67 9.16
C PHE A 124 21.16 4.93 7.67
N ALA A 125 21.70 6.02 7.13
CA ALA A 125 21.60 6.35 5.72
C ALA A 125 22.14 5.23 4.82
N LYS A 126 23.28 4.65 5.18
CA LYS A 126 23.87 3.50 4.46
C LYS A 126 23.01 2.24 4.56
N ALA A 127 22.39 2.00 5.70
CA ALA A 127 21.49 0.86 5.90
C ALA A 127 20.24 0.94 4.99
N VAL A 128 19.79 2.16 4.64
CA VAL A 128 18.68 2.37 3.70
C VAL A 128 19.15 2.63 2.25
N GLY A 129 20.45 2.39 1.95
CA GLY A 129 20.99 2.45 0.61
C GLY A 129 21.46 3.83 0.14
N CYS A 130 21.62 4.80 1.05
CA CYS A 130 22.13 6.13 0.76
C CYS A 130 23.61 6.27 1.11
N GLY A 131 24.35 7.16 0.43
CA GLY A 131 25.77 7.39 0.68
C GLY A 131 26.05 8.10 1.99
N SER A 132 25.23 9.10 2.33
CA SER A 132 25.30 9.92 3.54
C SER A 132 23.92 10.29 4.05
N TYR A 133 23.85 10.77 5.31
CA TYR A 133 22.59 11.29 5.87
C TYR A 133 22.10 12.55 5.16
N GLU A 134 23.02 13.37 4.65
CA GLU A 134 22.67 14.55 3.86
C GLU A 134 22.00 14.15 2.54
N ASP A 135 22.52 13.13 1.84
CA ASP A 135 21.91 12.58 0.63
C ASP A 135 20.52 11.99 0.94
N LEU A 136 20.38 11.26 2.04
CA LEU A 136 19.10 10.71 2.48
C LEU A 136 18.07 11.84 2.72
N ARG A 137 18.46 12.90 3.45
CA ARG A 137 17.60 14.07 3.69
C ARG A 137 17.19 14.73 2.38
N ALA A 138 18.12 14.90 1.44
CA ALA A 138 17.85 15.49 0.14
C ALA A 138 16.86 14.63 -0.67
N GLN A 139 17.04 13.31 -0.69
CA GLN A 139 16.11 12.38 -1.37
C GLN A 139 14.72 12.40 -0.74
N VAL A 140 14.62 12.34 0.59
CA VAL A 140 13.34 12.36 1.30
C VAL A 140 12.62 13.69 1.05
N ARG A 141 13.34 14.82 1.10
CA ARG A 141 12.77 16.15 0.80
C ARG A 141 12.24 16.23 -0.64
N GLU A 142 13.00 15.73 -1.60
CA GLU A 142 12.58 15.72 -3.01
C GLU A 142 11.37 14.80 -3.24
N ASN A 143 11.31 13.65 -2.56
CA ASN A 143 10.16 12.76 -2.62
C ASN A 143 8.90 13.40 -2.03
N LEU A 144 9.02 14.08 -0.87
CA LEU A 144 7.92 14.82 -0.26
C LEU A 144 7.46 15.97 -1.16
N ARG A 145 8.41 16.72 -1.75
CA ARG A 145 8.10 17.80 -2.69
C ARG A 145 7.30 17.27 -3.88
N ARG A 146 7.79 16.21 -4.54
CA ARG A 146 7.08 15.59 -5.67
C ARG A 146 5.66 15.12 -5.28
N TYR A 147 5.52 14.51 -4.11
CA TYR A 147 4.22 14.11 -3.59
C TYR A 147 3.27 15.31 -3.43
N TYR A 148 3.75 16.41 -2.83
CA TYR A 148 2.92 17.60 -2.66
C TYR A 148 2.60 18.30 -3.98
N ASP A 149 3.55 18.34 -4.91
CA ASP A 149 3.33 18.95 -6.23
C ASP A 149 2.31 18.13 -7.03
N GLN A 150 2.39 16.79 -7.00
CA GLN A 150 1.40 15.92 -7.62
C GLN A 150 0.00 16.09 -6.99
N ARG A 151 -0.06 16.16 -5.67
CA ARG A 151 -1.32 16.37 -4.96
C ARG A 151 -1.93 17.73 -5.29
N ALA A 152 -1.12 18.79 -5.29
CA ALA A 152 -1.57 20.13 -5.64
C ALA A 152 -2.10 20.20 -7.09
N GLU A 153 -1.42 19.52 -8.02
CA GLU A 153 -1.88 19.44 -9.41
C GLU A 153 -3.20 18.67 -9.55
N MET A 154 -3.37 17.57 -8.81
CA MET A 154 -4.65 16.83 -8.79
C MET A 154 -5.79 17.68 -8.22
N GLU A 155 -5.54 18.40 -7.11
CA GLU A 155 -6.53 19.30 -6.51
C GLU A 155 -6.88 20.47 -7.45
N LEU A 156 -5.89 21.00 -8.16
CA LEU A 156 -6.11 22.04 -9.16
C LEU A 156 -6.93 21.53 -10.34
N GLN A 157 -6.60 20.34 -10.84
CA GLN A 157 -7.34 19.67 -11.90
C GLN A 157 -8.82 19.51 -11.52
N ASP A 158 -9.07 18.95 -10.32
CA ASP A 158 -10.43 18.75 -9.83
C ASP A 158 -11.20 20.09 -9.74
N LYS A 159 -10.58 21.13 -9.15
CA LYS A 159 -11.18 22.46 -9.03
C LYS A 159 -11.51 23.08 -10.38
N LEU A 160 -10.58 23.06 -11.33
CA LEU A 160 -10.78 23.63 -12.66
C LEU A 160 -11.88 22.91 -13.43
N MET A 161 -11.88 21.58 -13.38
CA MET A 161 -12.90 20.79 -14.08
C MET A 161 -14.28 20.92 -13.43
N ARG A 162 -14.37 21.04 -12.09
CA ARG A 162 -15.61 21.38 -11.39
C ARG A 162 -16.15 22.75 -11.80
N GLN A 163 -15.28 23.76 -11.91
CA GLN A 163 -15.68 25.08 -12.36
C GLN A 163 -16.18 25.06 -13.82
N ALA A 164 -15.48 24.36 -14.70
CA ALA A 164 -15.95 24.18 -16.08
C ALA A 164 -17.30 23.45 -16.13
N ALA A 165 -17.46 22.39 -15.35
CA ALA A 165 -18.72 21.64 -15.25
C ALA A 165 -19.88 22.49 -14.70
N ALA A 166 -19.61 23.42 -13.77
CA ALA A 166 -20.61 24.31 -13.21
C ALA A 166 -21.20 25.31 -14.23
N THR A 167 -20.49 25.56 -15.33
CA THR A 167 -21.00 26.44 -16.42
C THR A 167 -21.96 25.73 -17.37
N LEU A 168 -22.10 24.40 -17.27
CA LEU A 168 -22.98 23.63 -18.12
C LEU A 168 -24.43 23.65 -17.61
N ASP A 169 -25.36 23.90 -18.51
CA ASP A 169 -26.79 23.65 -18.29
C ASP A 169 -27.06 22.15 -18.53
N TYR A 170 -26.67 21.35 -17.56
CA TYR A 170 -26.84 19.89 -17.58
C TYR A 170 -27.18 19.38 -16.18
N THR A 171 -28.29 18.65 -16.12
CA THR A 171 -28.68 17.90 -14.92
C THR A 171 -28.79 16.43 -15.31
N PRO A 172 -28.03 15.50 -14.65
CA PRO A 172 -28.18 14.10 -14.94
C PRO A 172 -29.59 13.60 -14.68
N SER A 173 -30.05 12.68 -15.52
CA SER A 173 -31.29 11.96 -15.27
C SER A 173 -31.15 10.97 -14.13
N GLU A 174 -32.28 10.57 -13.51
CA GLU A 174 -32.26 9.54 -12.45
C GLU A 174 -31.67 8.21 -12.93
N ALA A 175 -31.82 7.86 -14.22
CA ALA A 175 -31.24 6.66 -14.80
C ALA A 175 -29.70 6.75 -14.87
N GLU A 176 -29.16 7.89 -15.34
CA GLU A 176 -27.73 8.14 -15.41
C GLU A 176 -27.09 8.14 -14.01
N LEU A 177 -27.75 8.77 -13.03
CA LEU A 177 -27.31 8.78 -11.64
C LEU A 177 -27.28 7.38 -11.04
N HIS A 178 -28.34 6.60 -11.25
CA HIS A 178 -28.39 5.22 -10.75
C HIS A 178 -27.26 4.38 -11.33
N GLU A 179 -27.05 4.44 -12.64
CA GLU A 179 -25.96 3.71 -13.31
C GLU A 179 -24.58 4.13 -12.77
N ALA A 180 -24.34 5.43 -12.61
CA ALA A 180 -23.06 5.93 -12.09
C ALA A 180 -22.82 5.52 -10.65
N VAL A 181 -23.85 5.54 -9.78
CA VAL A 181 -23.77 5.06 -8.40
C VAL A 181 -23.45 3.57 -8.36
N GLU A 182 -24.15 2.74 -9.15
CA GLU A 182 -23.89 1.29 -9.18
C GLU A 182 -22.47 0.99 -9.69
N GLN A 183 -21.94 1.74 -10.65
CA GLN A 183 -20.54 1.64 -11.09
C GLN A 183 -19.55 1.96 -9.98
N GLN A 184 -19.81 3.00 -9.17
CA GLN A 184 -18.94 3.33 -8.01
C GLN A 184 -18.97 2.22 -6.96
N ILE A 185 -20.16 1.69 -6.66
CA ILE A 185 -20.29 0.57 -5.71
C ILE A 185 -19.57 -0.67 -6.23
N GLN A 186 -19.72 -1.05 -7.49
CA GLN A 186 -18.99 -2.17 -8.10
C GLN A 186 -17.47 -2.00 -8.04
N THR A 187 -16.99 -0.76 -8.26
CA THR A 187 -15.56 -0.45 -8.14
C THR A 187 -15.07 -0.62 -6.70
N MET A 188 -15.87 -0.16 -5.72
CA MET A 188 -15.58 -0.36 -4.30
C MET A 188 -15.56 -1.83 -3.93
N GLU A 189 -16.55 -2.62 -4.39
CA GLU A 189 -16.60 -4.07 -4.19
C GLU A 189 -15.36 -4.78 -4.73
N ALA A 190 -14.93 -4.42 -5.95
CA ALA A 190 -13.73 -4.98 -6.55
C ALA A 190 -12.45 -4.65 -5.75
N GLN A 191 -12.32 -3.41 -5.24
CA GLN A 191 -11.20 -3.01 -4.38
C GLN A 191 -11.19 -3.73 -3.03
N LEU A 192 -12.37 -3.91 -2.44
CA LEU A 192 -12.52 -4.67 -1.18
C LEU A 192 -12.18 -6.14 -1.39
N ALA A 193 -12.63 -6.74 -2.49
CA ALA A 193 -12.35 -8.15 -2.84
C ALA A 193 -10.85 -8.42 -3.01
N GLN A 194 -10.07 -7.47 -3.58
CA GLN A 194 -8.61 -7.57 -3.66
C GLN A 194 -7.94 -7.62 -2.29
N ARG A 195 -8.61 -7.09 -1.25
CA ARG A 195 -8.15 -7.13 0.15
C ARG A 195 -8.77 -8.26 0.96
N GLY A 196 -9.51 -9.18 0.29
CA GLY A 196 -10.21 -10.29 0.94
C GLY A 196 -11.42 -9.88 1.77
N LEU A 197 -11.97 -8.69 1.54
CA LEU A 197 -13.14 -8.15 2.24
C LEU A 197 -14.37 -8.14 1.34
N ARG A 198 -15.55 -8.34 1.92
CA ARG A 198 -16.84 -8.19 1.24
C ARG A 198 -17.47 -6.85 1.61
N LEU A 199 -18.32 -6.32 0.73
CA LEU A 199 -19.03 -5.05 0.98
C LEU A 199 -19.87 -5.11 2.26
N GLU A 200 -20.55 -6.23 2.52
CA GLU A 200 -21.36 -6.38 3.73
C GLU A 200 -20.52 -6.35 5.02
N ASP A 201 -19.32 -6.91 4.99
CA ASP A 201 -18.41 -6.90 6.13
C ASP A 201 -17.82 -5.51 6.37
N TYR A 202 -17.50 -4.81 5.29
CA TYR A 202 -17.12 -3.39 5.35
C TYR A 202 -18.24 -2.52 5.93
N CYS A 203 -19.50 -2.70 5.46
CA CYS A 203 -20.67 -1.99 5.99
C CYS A 203 -20.85 -2.22 7.50
N LYS A 204 -20.74 -3.45 7.98
CA LYS A 204 -20.83 -3.77 9.41
C LYS A 204 -19.76 -3.05 10.22
N PHE A 205 -18.51 -3.06 9.72
CA PHE A 205 -17.39 -2.40 10.38
C PHE A 205 -17.54 -0.87 10.40
N ALA A 206 -18.00 -0.29 9.28
CA ALA A 206 -18.22 1.16 9.14
C ALA A 206 -19.52 1.68 9.80
N GLY A 207 -20.39 0.78 10.27
CA GLY A 207 -21.71 1.16 10.80
C GLY A 207 -22.66 1.70 9.73
N ALA A 208 -22.49 1.26 8.48
CA ALA A 208 -23.26 1.69 7.31
C ALA A 208 -24.14 0.56 6.76
N THR A 209 -25.02 0.88 5.84
CA THR A 209 -25.75 -0.10 5.03
C THR A 209 -25.38 0.07 3.55
N PRO A 210 -25.57 -0.96 2.70
CA PRO A 210 -25.36 -0.82 1.27
C PRO A 210 -26.22 0.31 0.63
N GLU A 211 -27.40 0.55 1.18
CA GLU A 211 -28.30 1.64 0.75
C GLU A 211 -27.74 3.01 1.14
N SER A 212 -27.25 3.17 2.38
CA SER A 212 -26.64 4.44 2.81
C SER A 212 -25.36 4.75 2.01
N LEU A 213 -24.55 3.73 1.66
CA LEU A 213 -23.40 3.94 0.79
C LEU A 213 -23.77 4.41 -0.60
N ARG A 214 -24.90 3.92 -1.17
CA ARG A 214 -25.42 4.40 -2.46
C ARG A 214 -25.91 5.84 -2.37
N GLU A 215 -26.57 6.20 -1.26
CA GLU A 215 -27.04 7.55 -1.02
C GLU A 215 -25.87 8.55 -0.86
N ASP A 216 -24.86 8.17 -0.11
CA ASP A 216 -23.63 8.96 0.07
C ASP A 216 -22.87 9.12 -1.26
N ALA A 217 -22.81 8.07 -2.08
CA ALA A 217 -22.15 8.10 -3.40
C ALA A 217 -22.90 8.97 -4.44
N ARG A 218 -24.19 9.28 -4.23
CA ARG A 218 -25.01 9.98 -5.21
C ARG A 218 -24.49 11.37 -5.58
N ALA A 219 -24.03 12.15 -4.60
CA ALA A 219 -23.50 13.50 -4.83
C ALA A 219 -22.20 13.46 -5.64
N ASP A 220 -21.34 12.51 -5.34
CA ASP A 220 -20.07 12.31 -6.06
C ASP A 220 -20.33 11.79 -7.48
N ALA A 221 -21.30 10.89 -7.66
CA ALA A 221 -21.72 10.40 -8.96
C ALA A 221 -22.29 11.53 -9.85
N GLU A 222 -23.14 12.39 -9.29
CA GLU A 222 -23.66 13.56 -10.00
C GLU A 222 -22.52 14.47 -10.46
N GLN A 223 -21.59 14.76 -9.55
CA GLN A 223 -20.44 15.60 -9.88
C GLN A 223 -19.55 14.97 -10.96
N ALA A 224 -19.30 13.68 -10.88
CA ALA A 224 -18.52 12.94 -11.88
C ALA A 224 -19.18 12.98 -13.27
N LEU A 225 -20.50 12.77 -13.33
CA LEU A 225 -21.28 12.90 -14.59
C LEU A 225 -21.20 14.30 -15.18
N ARG A 226 -21.33 15.34 -14.35
CA ARG A 226 -21.20 16.73 -14.80
C ARG A 226 -19.80 17.03 -15.34
N MET A 227 -18.75 16.53 -14.68
CA MET A 227 -17.37 16.68 -15.15
C MET A 227 -17.14 15.94 -16.47
N GLN A 228 -17.67 14.72 -16.61
CA GLN A 228 -17.57 13.97 -17.86
C GLN A 228 -18.27 14.72 -19.01
N LYS A 229 -19.46 15.26 -18.77
CA LYS A 229 -20.14 16.09 -19.77
C LYS A 229 -19.40 17.36 -20.14
N ALA A 230 -18.67 17.96 -19.18
CA ALA A 230 -17.79 19.09 -19.47
C ALA A 230 -16.66 18.70 -20.41
N VAL A 231 -16.00 17.56 -20.15
CA VAL A 231 -14.97 17.00 -21.03
C VAL A 231 -15.52 16.77 -22.43
N ASP A 232 -16.68 16.08 -22.56
CA ASP A 232 -17.31 15.80 -23.83
C ASP A 232 -17.61 17.09 -24.61
N ARG A 233 -18.15 18.11 -23.92
CA ARG A 233 -18.48 19.39 -24.50
C ARG A 233 -17.26 20.17 -24.96
N ILE A 234 -16.21 20.18 -24.15
CA ILE A 234 -14.93 20.80 -24.50
C ILE A 234 -14.32 20.08 -25.72
N ALA A 235 -14.31 18.75 -25.71
CA ALA A 235 -13.80 17.96 -26.82
C ALA A 235 -14.52 18.28 -28.15
N ILE A 236 -15.84 18.40 -28.11
CA ILE A 236 -16.64 18.74 -29.31
C ILE A 236 -16.33 20.16 -29.77
N LEU A 237 -16.32 21.14 -28.85
CA LEU A 237 -16.18 22.58 -29.22
C LEU A 237 -14.76 22.87 -29.75
N GLU A 238 -13.75 22.23 -29.18
CA GLU A 238 -12.34 22.46 -29.50
C GLU A 238 -11.78 21.43 -30.50
N GLY A 239 -12.64 20.48 -30.94
CA GLY A 239 -12.25 19.42 -31.88
C GLY A 239 -11.18 18.49 -31.35
N LEU A 240 -11.13 18.27 -30.03
CA LEU A 240 -10.16 17.37 -29.40
C LEU A 240 -10.44 15.93 -29.82
N ARG A 241 -9.37 15.21 -30.14
CA ARG A 241 -9.43 13.78 -30.50
C ARG A 241 -8.26 13.05 -29.88
N ALA A 242 -8.50 11.82 -29.49
CA ALA A 242 -7.43 10.90 -29.12
C ALA A 242 -6.80 10.34 -30.41
N SER A 243 -5.51 10.65 -30.66
CA SER A 243 -4.77 10.02 -31.74
C SER A 243 -4.31 8.62 -31.33
N GLN A 244 -4.00 7.76 -32.31
CA GLN A 244 -3.45 6.44 -31.99
C GLN A 244 -2.22 6.51 -31.09
N LYS A 245 -1.36 7.50 -31.31
CA LYS A 245 -0.21 7.73 -30.44
C LYS A 245 -0.60 8.04 -29.01
N ASP A 246 -1.59 8.92 -28.79
CA ASP A 246 -2.07 9.25 -27.44
C ASP A 246 -2.60 8.01 -26.71
N LEU A 247 -3.34 7.15 -27.44
CA LEU A 247 -3.86 5.90 -26.89
C LEU A 247 -2.73 4.92 -26.56
N ASP A 248 -1.76 4.76 -27.47
CA ASP A 248 -0.61 3.89 -27.23
C ASP A 248 0.25 4.40 -26.05
N ASP A 249 0.48 5.69 -25.94
CA ASP A 249 1.21 6.32 -24.82
C ASP A 249 0.47 6.06 -23.48
N ALA A 250 -0.84 6.25 -23.45
CA ALA A 250 -1.67 5.98 -22.26
C ALA A 250 -1.65 4.49 -21.89
N MET A 251 -1.84 3.60 -22.84
CA MET A 251 -1.77 2.15 -22.62
C MET A 251 -0.38 1.70 -22.15
N GLN A 252 0.69 2.35 -22.62
CA GLN A 252 2.06 2.07 -22.20
C GLN A 252 2.27 2.37 -20.70
N VAL A 253 1.66 3.45 -20.18
CA VAL A 253 1.70 3.77 -18.75
C VAL A 253 0.99 2.67 -17.94
N ILE A 254 -0.23 2.31 -18.34
CA ILE A 254 -1.02 1.25 -17.69
C ILE A 254 -0.27 -0.09 -17.71
N ALA A 255 0.35 -0.45 -18.85
CA ALA A 255 1.12 -1.68 -18.97
C ALA A 255 2.30 -1.72 -17.99
N ARG A 256 3.06 -0.62 -17.88
CA ARG A 256 4.19 -0.52 -16.94
C ARG A 256 3.76 -0.65 -15.49
N GLU A 257 2.68 0.01 -15.10
CA GLU A 257 2.14 -0.06 -13.73
C GLU A 257 1.69 -1.47 -13.34
N ASN A 258 1.28 -2.28 -14.33
CA ASN A 258 0.85 -3.66 -14.14
C ASN A 258 1.95 -4.70 -14.44
N GLY A 259 3.18 -4.27 -14.75
CA GLY A 259 4.29 -5.18 -15.07
C GLY A 259 4.11 -5.94 -16.40
N LEU A 260 3.31 -5.40 -17.33
CA LEU A 260 3.01 -5.98 -18.63
C LEU A 260 3.74 -5.26 -19.77
N SER A 261 3.95 -5.96 -20.91
CA SER A 261 4.27 -5.28 -22.15
C SER A 261 3.00 -4.67 -22.78
N LEU A 262 3.17 -3.66 -23.65
CA LEU A 262 2.05 -3.05 -24.37
C LEU A 262 1.24 -4.08 -25.18
N ASP A 263 1.94 -5.03 -25.84
CA ASP A 263 1.29 -6.07 -26.65
C ASP A 263 0.48 -7.05 -25.77
N GLN A 264 0.99 -7.39 -24.58
CA GLN A 264 0.24 -8.19 -23.62
C GLN A 264 -1.01 -7.46 -23.15
N LEU A 265 -0.89 -6.18 -22.78
CA LEU A 265 -2.05 -5.39 -22.38
C LEU A 265 -3.10 -5.33 -23.49
N LYS A 266 -2.70 -5.01 -24.73
CA LYS A 266 -3.60 -4.97 -25.90
C LYS A 266 -4.33 -6.29 -26.14
N GLY A 267 -3.72 -7.42 -25.79
CA GLY A 267 -4.36 -8.74 -25.89
C GLY A 267 -5.49 -9.00 -24.90
N TYR A 268 -5.55 -8.23 -23.80
CA TYR A 268 -6.60 -8.32 -22.77
C TYR A 268 -7.66 -7.21 -22.89
N CYS A 269 -7.45 -6.20 -23.78
CA CYS A 269 -8.34 -5.06 -23.90
C CYS A 269 -9.62 -5.42 -24.66
N ASP A 270 -10.74 -5.10 -24.08
CA ASP A 270 -12.05 -5.10 -24.73
C ASP A 270 -12.46 -3.68 -25.19
N ASP A 271 -13.61 -3.58 -25.83
CA ASP A 271 -14.15 -2.28 -26.29
C ASP A 271 -14.44 -1.31 -25.14
N ASN A 272 -14.77 -1.82 -23.96
CA ASN A 272 -15.02 -0.98 -22.77
C ASN A 272 -13.72 -0.38 -22.25
N PHE A 273 -12.66 -1.21 -22.17
CA PHE A 273 -11.34 -0.74 -21.79
C PHE A 273 -10.80 0.30 -22.78
N ASN A 274 -10.93 0.06 -24.09
CA ASN A 274 -10.49 0.99 -25.12
C ASN A 274 -11.22 2.35 -25.01
N ARG A 275 -12.52 2.32 -24.77
CA ARG A 275 -13.31 3.54 -24.52
C ARG A 275 -12.89 4.26 -23.25
N ALA A 276 -12.57 3.54 -22.18
CA ALA A 276 -12.07 4.13 -20.94
C ALA A 276 -10.73 4.84 -21.14
N VAL A 277 -9.83 4.23 -21.91
CA VAL A 277 -8.53 4.84 -22.26
C VAL A 277 -8.74 6.08 -23.14
N GLU A 278 -9.63 6.04 -24.13
CA GLU A 278 -9.97 7.20 -24.97
C GLU A 278 -10.53 8.35 -24.13
N ASN A 279 -11.48 8.07 -23.24
CA ASN A 279 -12.05 9.05 -22.32
C ASN A 279 -10.99 9.66 -21.41
N SER A 280 -10.05 8.86 -20.89
CA SER A 280 -8.93 9.33 -20.09
C SER A 280 -8.02 10.28 -20.87
N VAL A 281 -7.69 9.94 -22.11
CA VAL A 281 -6.92 10.82 -23.01
C VAL A 281 -7.65 12.12 -23.29
N LEU A 282 -8.94 12.06 -23.59
CA LEU A 282 -9.76 13.27 -23.83
C LEU A 282 -9.86 14.14 -22.57
N SER A 283 -10.02 13.54 -21.40
CA SER A 283 -10.03 14.24 -20.12
C SER A 283 -8.70 14.97 -19.87
N THR A 284 -7.59 14.31 -20.15
CA THR A 284 -6.24 14.91 -20.03
C THR A 284 -6.08 16.11 -20.98
N LYS A 285 -6.51 15.98 -22.23
CA LYS A 285 -6.45 17.08 -23.22
C LYS A 285 -7.37 18.24 -22.86
N ALA A 286 -8.60 17.94 -22.42
CA ALA A 286 -9.55 18.96 -21.98
C ALA A 286 -9.00 19.71 -20.76
N TYR A 287 -8.45 19.00 -19.78
CA TYR A 287 -7.81 19.62 -18.64
C TYR A 287 -6.63 20.53 -19.07
N ALA A 288 -5.73 20.03 -19.92
CA ALA A 288 -4.60 20.83 -20.41
C ALA A 288 -5.04 22.14 -21.07
N LEU A 289 -6.12 22.10 -21.83
CA LEU A 289 -6.71 23.30 -22.44
C LEU A 289 -7.30 24.25 -21.39
N VAL A 290 -8.12 23.73 -20.48
CA VAL A 290 -8.71 24.54 -19.39
C VAL A 290 -7.61 25.13 -18.52
N ARG A 291 -6.57 24.37 -18.20
CA ARG A 291 -5.40 24.83 -17.43
C ARG A 291 -4.66 25.98 -18.12
N ALA A 292 -4.49 25.88 -19.45
CA ALA A 292 -3.80 26.90 -20.24
C ALA A 292 -4.59 28.22 -20.34
N LEU A 293 -5.91 28.15 -20.23
CA LEU A 293 -6.81 29.32 -20.31
C LEU A 293 -7.17 29.89 -18.93
N ALA A 294 -6.93 29.12 -17.86
CA ALA A 294 -7.29 29.50 -16.50
C ALA A 294 -6.30 30.53 -15.94
N ASP A 295 -6.80 31.51 -15.23
CA ASP A 295 -6.01 32.43 -14.41
C ASP A 295 -5.81 31.80 -13.03
N VAL A 296 -4.64 31.18 -12.81
CA VAL A 296 -4.31 30.42 -11.61
C VAL A 296 -3.41 31.21 -10.69
N THR A 297 -3.89 31.50 -9.49
CA THR A 297 -3.09 32.13 -8.44
C THR A 297 -2.61 31.07 -7.45
N GLU A 298 -1.30 30.90 -7.33
CA GLU A 298 -0.71 30.04 -6.31
C GLU A 298 -0.70 30.75 -4.96
N ILE A 299 -1.37 30.15 -3.97
CA ILE A 299 -1.34 30.64 -2.59
C ILE A 299 -0.43 29.71 -1.78
N THR A 300 0.73 30.23 -1.39
CA THR A 300 1.56 29.52 -0.40
C THR A 300 0.91 29.67 0.96
N VAL A 301 0.29 28.61 1.46
CA VAL A 301 -0.20 28.58 2.84
C VAL A 301 1.05 28.47 3.71
N GLY A 302 1.48 29.61 4.26
CA GLY A 302 2.60 29.67 5.19
C GLY A 302 2.29 28.78 6.39
N GLY A 303 3.19 27.84 6.69
CA GLY A 303 3.08 26.99 7.85
C GLY A 303 2.84 27.87 9.09
N GLN A 304 1.82 27.55 9.85
CA GLN A 304 1.63 28.14 11.19
C GLN A 304 2.90 27.84 12.00
N LYS A 305 3.51 28.91 12.49
CA LYS A 305 4.67 28.88 13.38
C LYS A 305 4.36 28.16 14.69
#